data_1c3b9fd0456b4f130e71a4f8145704dc
#
_entry.id   1c3b9fd0456b4f130e71a4f8145704dc
#
_cell.length_a   1.000
_cell.length_b   1.000
_cell.length_c   1.000
_cell.angle_alpha   90.00
_cell.angle_beta   90.00
_cell.angle_gamma   90.00
#
_symmetry.space_group_name_H-M   'P 1'
#
loop_
_entity.id
_entity.type
_entity.pdbx_description
1 polymer ?
#
loop_
_entity_poly.entity_id
_entity_poly.type
_entity_poly.pdbx_seq_one_letter_code
_entity_poly.pdbx_strand_id
1 'polypeptide(L)'
;MRKFFMIALAAGVALPTVAVPTMASAQSAREVRDSAREVRRDERDLRQAQRYGDRRDVRDARRDVRDSRQELREDWRDYRQSHRNDFRRPAYVGPRGYRYRPVAVGYRFQPAYYGDRYWVRDYARYRLPAPRAYHRWVRYNNDVVMVNTRTGRVVTAHNGFFW
;
A
#
# COMPACT_ATOMS: atom_id res chain seq x y z
N MET A 1 -26.57 5.23 -72.41
CA MET A 1 -25.72 5.74 -71.31
C MET A 1 -26.15 5.04 -70.04
N ARG A 2 -25.41 4.01 -69.65
CA ARG A 2 -25.71 3.20 -68.47
C ARG A 2 -24.61 3.49 -67.41
N LYS A 3 -24.99 4.12 -66.29
CA LYS A 3 -24.10 4.41 -65.19
C LYS A 3 -24.05 3.18 -64.26
N PHE A 4 -22.89 2.52 -64.15
CA PHE A 4 -22.64 1.48 -63.18
C PHE A 4 -22.29 2.11 -61.86
N PHE A 5 -23.09 1.84 -60.82
CA PHE A 5 -22.70 2.14 -59.40
C PHE A 5 -21.92 0.95 -58.84
N MET A 6 -20.63 1.17 -58.53
CA MET A 6 -19.84 0.24 -57.75
C MET A 6 -20.12 0.48 -56.25
N ILE A 7 -20.68 -0.51 -55.58
CA ILE A 7 -20.79 -0.53 -54.12
C ILE A 7 -19.51 -1.18 -53.57
N ALA A 8 -18.67 -0.40 -52.90
CA ALA A 8 -17.51 -0.91 -52.19
C ALA A 8 -17.95 -1.42 -50.81
N LEU A 9 -17.84 -2.73 -50.58
CA LEU A 9 -18.09 -3.37 -49.30
C LEU A 9 -16.82 -3.24 -48.44
N ALA A 10 -16.82 -2.35 -47.46
CA ALA A 10 -15.73 -2.25 -46.48
C ALA A 10 -15.93 -3.31 -45.38
N ALA A 11 -15.16 -4.38 -45.42
CA ALA A 11 -15.06 -5.36 -44.35
C ALA A 11 -14.26 -4.77 -43.19
N GLY A 12 -14.94 -4.37 -42.11
CA GLY A 12 -14.30 -3.94 -40.86
C GLY A 12 -13.73 -5.13 -40.14
N VAL A 13 -12.41 -5.24 -40.14
CA VAL A 13 -11.67 -6.19 -39.28
C VAL A 13 -11.63 -5.64 -37.87
N ALA A 14 -12.45 -6.19 -36.96
CA ALA A 14 -12.38 -5.94 -35.55
C ALA A 14 -11.15 -6.65 -34.99
N LEU A 15 -10.07 -5.91 -34.78
CA LEU A 15 -8.89 -6.41 -34.04
C LEU A 15 -9.25 -6.53 -32.56
N PRO A 16 -8.97 -7.67 -31.90
CA PRO A 16 -9.11 -7.78 -30.46
C PRO A 16 -8.11 -6.83 -29.80
N THR A 17 -8.60 -5.80 -29.12
CA THR A 17 -7.78 -4.95 -28.25
C THR A 17 -7.31 -5.81 -27.08
N VAL A 18 -6.12 -6.38 -27.20
CA VAL A 18 -5.39 -6.95 -26.07
C VAL A 18 -5.10 -5.79 -25.13
N ALA A 19 -5.76 -5.76 -23.98
CA ALA A 19 -5.49 -4.81 -22.93
C ALA A 19 -4.06 -5.05 -22.40
N VAL A 20 -3.09 -4.36 -22.98
CA VAL A 20 -1.72 -4.32 -22.47
C VAL A 20 -1.81 -3.65 -21.08
N PRO A 21 -1.36 -4.29 -20.00
CA PRO A 21 -1.29 -3.62 -18.68
C PRO A 21 -0.42 -2.37 -18.87
N THR A 22 -1.04 -1.23 -18.68
CA THR A 22 -0.44 0.05 -19.02
C THR A 22 0.87 0.23 -18.26
N MET A 23 1.91 0.67 -18.96
CA MET A 23 3.26 1.00 -18.42
C MET A 23 3.18 1.82 -17.12
N ALA A 24 2.15 2.63 -16.95
CA ALA A 24 1.86 3.42 -15.76
C ALA A 24 1.72 2.59 -14.47
N SER A 25 1.09 1.40 -14.53
CA SER A 25 0.94 0.56 -13.31
C SER A 25 2.23 -0.13 -12.88
N ALA A 26 3.11 -0.44 -13.85
CA ALA A 26 4.44 -0.99 -13.55
C ALA A 26 5.37 0.08 -12.98
N GLN A 27 5.23 1.33 -13.43
CA GLN A 27 6.00 2.47 -12.96
C GLN A 27 5.64 2.81 -11.52
N SER A 28 4.35 2.98 -11.18
CA SER A 28 3.92 3.27 -9.82
C SER A 28 4.32 2.19 -8.79
N ALA A 29 4.37 0.92 -9.21
CA ALA A 29 4.87 -0.16 -8.35
C ALA A 29 6.39 -0.11 -8.11
N ARG A 30 7.16 0.48 -9.02
CA ARG A 30 8.60 0.75 -8.84
C ARG A 30 8.80 1.93 -7.89
N GLU A 31 8.07 3.02 -8.10
CA GLU A 31 8.08 4.23 -7.26
C GLU A 31 7.89 3.87 -5.79
N VAL A 32 6.82 3.15 -5.45
CA VAL A 32 6.58 2.68 -4.07
C VAL A 32 7.75 1.88 -3.48
N ARG A 33 8.44 1.06 -4.30
CA ARG A 33 9.59 0.28 -3.81
C ARG A 33 10.83 1.14 -3.61
N ASP A 34 11.00 2.13 -4.46
CA ASP A 34 12.16 3.03 -4.43
C ASP A 34 12.04 3.97 -3.25
N SER A 35 10.90 4.62 -3.05
CA SER A 35 10.60 5.45 -1.87
C SER A 35 10.69 4.65 -0.56
N ALA A 36 10.23 3.38 -0.56
CA ALA A 36 10.40 2.52 0.61
C ALA A 36 11.86 2.14 0.89
N ARG A 37 12.73 2.13 -0.14
CA ARG A 37 14.18 1.95 0.05
C ARG A 37 14.83 3.22 0.57
N GLU A 38 14.38 4.36 0.10
CA GLU A 38 14.84 5.68 0.54
C GLU A 38 14.54 5.90 2.01
N VAL A 39 13.30 5.72 2.45
CA VAL A 39 12.96 5.78 3.88
C VAL A 39 13.89 4.91 4.73
N ARG A 40 14.20 3.68 4.28
CA ARG A 40 15.12 2.81 5.02
C ARG A 40 16.57 3.31 5.04
N ARG A 41 16.99 4.03 3.99
CA ARG A 41 18.30 4.68 3.93
C ARG A 41 18.35 5.82 4.94
N ASP A 42 17.41 6.74 4.85
CA ASP A 42 17.35 7.91 5.72
C ASP A 42 17.19 7.54 7.21
N GLU A 43 16.43 6.50 7.49
CA GLU A 43 16.35 5.96 8.87
C GLU A 43 17.69 5.37 9.37
N ARG A 44 18.54 4.85 8.49
CA ARG A 44 19.90 4.43 8.87
C ARG A 44 20.79 5.64 9.13
N ASP A 45 20.70 6.63 8.23
CA ASP A 45 21.50 7.86 8.30
C ASP A 45 21.12 8.67 9.55
N LEU A 46 19.84 8.73 9.89
CA LEU A 46 19.39 9.31 11.16
C LEU A 46 19.98 8.56 12.37
N ARG A 47 20.00 7.22 12.35
CA ARG A 47 20.62 6.47 13.44
C ARG A 47 22.14 6.70 13.55
N GLN A 48 22.79 6.91 12.41
CA GLN A 48 24.20 7.26 12.35
C GLN A 48 24.44 8.66 12.89
N ALA A 49 23.66 9.66 12.44
CA ALA A 49 23.71 11.02 12.96
C ALA A 49 23.46 11.10 14.48
N GLN A 50 22.53 10.29 15.00
CA GLN A 50 22.27 10.20 16.44
C GLN A 50 23.43 9.61 17.26
N ARG A 51 24.31 8.82 16.65
CA ARG A 51 25.47 8.20 17.33
C ARG A 51 26.74 9.03 17.23
N TYR A 52 26.94 9.68 16.10
CA TYR A 52 28.24 10.27 15.75
C TYR A 52 28.15 11.71 15.26
N GLY A 53 26.95 12.21 14.91
CA GLY A 53 26.73 13.53 14.37
C GLY A 53 26.45 14.59 15.43
N ASP A 54 26.43 15.82 15.00
CA ASP A 54 26.04 16.96 15.82
C ASP A 54 24.52 17.21 15.82
N ARG A 55 24.08 18.29 16.50
CA ARG A 55 22.66 18.67 16.57
C ARG A 55 22.07 19.09 15.21
N ARG A 56 22.90 19.57 14.30
CA ARG A 56 22.50 19.96 12.96
C ARG A 56 22.28 18.72 12.11
N ASP A 57 23.24 17.78 12.11
CA ASP A 57 23.14 16.51 11.40
C ASP A 57 21.87 15.75 11.80
N VAL A 58 21.57 15.67 13.09
CA VAL A 58 20.35 15.00 13.59
C VAL A 58 19.07 15.73 13.13
N ARG A 59 19.08 17.06 13.06
CA ARG A 59 17.91 17.80 12.58
C ARG A 59 17.68 17.60 11.09
N ASP A 60 18.74 17.63 10.30
CA ASP A 60 18.68 17.47 8.85
C ASP A 60 18.25 16.04 8.51
N ALA A 61 18.88 15.01 9.09
CA ALA A 61 18.46 13.62 8.91
C ALA A 61 17.01 13.34 9.39
N ARG A 62 16.50 14.06 10.41
CA ARG A 62 15.07 13.97 10.78
C ARG A 62 14.14 14.60 9.75
N ARG A 63 14.60 15.61 9.03
CA ARG A 63 13.85 16.21 7.94
C ARG A 63 13.78 15.24 6.78
N ASP A 64 14.91 14.66 6.38
CA ASP A 64 14.98 13.69 5.28
C ASP A 64 14.05 12.51 5.52
N VAL A 65 14.07 11.92 6.73
CA VAL A 65 13.11 10.85 7.11
C VAL A 65 11.64 11.29 7.04
N ARG A 66 11.33 12.55 7.32
CA ARG A 66 9.94 13.03 7.19
C ARG A 66 9.53 13.16 5.75
N ASP A 67 10.41 13.69 4.93
CA ASP A 67 10.17 13.98 3.52
C ASP A 67 10.05 12.68 2.73
N SER A 68 10.98 11.73 2.89
CA SER A 68 10.90 10.40 2.27
C SER A 68 9.67 9.60 2.72
N ARG A 69 9.24 9.73 3.98
CA ARG A 69 7.99 9.12 4.45
C ARG A 69 6.75 9.78 3.86
N GLN A 70 6.79 11.07 3.56
CA GLN A 70 5.70 11.75 2.88
C GLN A 70 5.60 11.27 1.44
N GLU A 71 6.70 11.23 0.70
CA GLU A 71 6.77 10.71 -0.65
C GLU A 71 6.24 9.28 -0.74
N LEU A 72 6.72 8.39 0.13
CA LEU A 72 6.20 7.02 0.19
C LEU A 72 4.68 6.94 0.42
N ARG A 73 4.09 7.88 1.20
CA ARG A 73 2.62 7.92 1.38
C ARG A 73 1.90 8.38 0.12
N GLU A 74 2.48 9.30 -0.62
CA GLU A 74 1.94 9.81 -1.89
C GLU A 74 1.99 8.71 -2.95
N ASP A 75 3.13 8.08 -3.16
CA ASP A 75 3.30 6.95 -4.08
C ASP A 75 2.35 5.78 -3.76
N TRP A 76 2.16 5.47 -2.47
CA TRP A 76 1.18 4.47 -2.06
C TRP A 76 -0.25 4.87 -2.37
N ARG A 77 -0.59 6.15 -2.26
CA ARG A 77 -1.91 6.66 -2.63
C ARG A 77 -2.15 6.47 -4.11
N ASP A 78 -1.20 6.86 -4.94
CA ASP A 78 -1.29 6.80 -6.40
C ASP A 78 -1.31 5.34 -6.90
N TYR A 79 -0.47 4.49 -6.32
CA TYR A 79 -0.51 3.05 -6.57
C TYR A 79 -1.88 2.44 -6.26
N ARG A 80 -2.48 2.78 -5.13
CA ARG A 80 -3.82 2.26 -4.76
C ARG A 80 -4.93 2.82 -5.65
N GLN A 81 -4.81 4.05 -6.10
CA GLN A 81 -5.79 4.64 -7.04
C GLN A 81 -5.75 3.94 -8.39
N SER A 82 -4.56 3.70 -8.93
CA SER A 82 -4.38 3.00 -10.21
C SER A 82 -4.76 1.52 -10.15
N HIS A 83 -4.70 0.90 -8.96
CA HIS A 83 -5.06 -0.50 -8.71
C HIS A 83 -6.32 -0.65 -7.84
N ARG A 84 -7.26 0.26 -7.96
CA ARG A 84 -8.43 0.38 -7.06
C ARG A 84 -9.19 -0.94 -6.87
N ASN A 85 -9.34 -1.74 -7.91
CA ASN A 85 -10.04 -3.02 -7.84
C ASN A 85 -9.33 -4.04 -6.93
N ASP A 86 -7.99 -4.00 -6.86
CA ASP A 86 -7.22 -4.88 -5.99
C ASP A 86 -7.40 -4.54 -4.50
N PHE A 87 -7.60 -3.25 -4.20
CA PHE A 87 -7.78 -2.75 -2.83
C PHE A 87 -9.23 -2.68 -2.37
N ARG A 88 -10.17 -2.99 -3.24
CA ARG A 88 -11.60 -3.03 -2.89
C ARG A 88 -11.90 -4.28 -2.06
N ARG A 89 -12.48 -4.09 -0.89
CA ARG A 89 -12.86 -5.18 0.01
C ARG A 89 -14.33 -5.06 0.45
N PRO A 90 -15.01 -6.16 0.76
CA PRO A 90 -16.34 -6.13 1.37
C PRO A 90 -16.35 -5.29 2.65
N ALA A 91 -17.54 -4.87 3.10
CA ALA A 91 -17.68 -4.16 4.36
C ALA A 91 -17.01 -4.89 5.52
N TYR A 92 -16.34 -4.15 6.39
CA TYR A 92 -15.68 -4.72 7.55
C TYR A 92 -16.70 -5.06 8.65
N VAL A 93 -16.64 -6.28 9.14
CA VAL A 93 -17.44 -6.72 10.29
C VAL A 93 -16.52 -6.89 11.49
N GLY A 94 -16.53 -5.91 12.38
CA GLY A 94 -15.71 -5.91 13.60
C GLY A 94 -16.21 -6.87 14.69
N PRO A 95 -15.46 -7.02 15.79
CA PRO A 95 -15.91 -7.72 16.98
C PRO A 95 -17.16 -7.05 17.61
N ARG A 96 -17.84 -7.74 18.54
CA ARG A 96 -18.97 -7.16 19.25
C ARG A 96 -18.57 -5.85 19.94
N GLY A 97 -19.38 -4.79 19.77
CA GLY A 97 -19.10 -3.45 20.32
C GLY A 97 -18.03 -2.67 19.56
N TYR A 98 -17.64 -3.14 18.35
CA TYR A 98 -16.68 -2.45 17.52
C TYR A 98 -17.09 -1.00 17.23
N ARG A 99 -16.17 -0.08 17.47
CA ARG A 99 -16.20 1.30 17.00
C ARG A 99 -14.85 1.63 16.39
N TYR A 100 -14.84 2.10 15.15
CA TYR A 100 -13.61 2.49 14.51
C TYR A 100 -12.96 3.68 15.21
N ARG A 101 -11.65 3.55 15.44
CA ARG A 101 -10.76 4.66 15.83
C ARG A 101 -9.44 4.45 15.11
N PRO A 102 -8.85 5.48 14.46
CA PRO A 102 -7.53 5.34 13.85
C PRO A 102 -6.52 4.84 14.86
N VAL A 103 -5.71 3.88 14.44
CA VAL A 103 -4.67 3.31 15.30
C VAL A 103 -3.29 3.66 14.78
N ALA A 104 -2.34 3.83 15.70
CA ALA A 104 -0.95 4.11 15.41
C ALA A 104 -0.04 2.98 15.90
N VAL A 105 1.21 3.02 15.48
CA VAL A 105 2.26 2.14 16.00
C VAL A 105 2.35 2.27 17.53
N GLY A 106 2.43 1.13 18.21
CA GLY A 106 2.43 1.05 19.66
C GLY A 106 1.05 0.80 20.29
N TYR A 107 -0.04 1.04 19.57
CA TYR A 107 -1.39 0.70 20.04
C TYR A 107 -1.50 -0.80 20.37
N ARG A 108 -2.27 -1.15 21.41
CA ARG A 108 -2.49 -2.54 21.81
C ARG A 108 -3.93 -2.96 21.55
N PHE A 109 -4.10 -3.92 20.66
CA PHE A 109 -5.39 -4.55 20.41
C PHE A 109 -5.72 -5.63 21.44
N GLN A 110 -7.01 -5.79 21.72
CA GLN A 110 -7.53 -6.99 22.36
C GLN A 110 -7.52 -8.18 21.36
N PRO A 111 -7.40 -9.42 21.81
CA PRO A 111 -7.33 -10.61 20.95
C PRO A 111 -8.46 -10.69 19.91
N ALA A 112 -9.66 -10.25 20.26
CA ALA A 112 -10.81 -10.24 19.35
C ALA A 112 -10.59 -9.46 18.05
N TYR A 113 -9.63 -8.51 17.99
CA TYR A 113 -9.37 -7.67 16.83
C TYR A 113 -8.31 -8.22 15.88
N TYR A 114 -7.50 -9.19 16.32
CA TYR A 114 -6.45 -9.79 15.48
C TYR A 114 -6.56 -11.32 15.36
N GLY A 115 -7.75 -11.86 15.58
CA GLY A 115 -8.05 -13.24 15.26
C GLY A 115 -7.90 -13.52 13.76
N ASP A 116 -7.82 -14.78 13.38
CA ASP A 116 -7.49 -15.25 12.03
C ASP A 116 -8.45 -14.79 10.94
N ARG A 117 -9.73 -14.54 11.29
CA ARG A 117 -10.75 -13.95 10.39
C ARG A 117 -10.39 -12.56 9.84
N TYR A 118 -9.52 -11.84 10.53
CA TYR A 118 -9.05 -10.51 10.13
C TYR A 118 -7.70 -10.53 9.43
N TRP A 119 -7.06 -11.68 9.29
CA TRP A 119 -5.74 -11.77 8.68
C TRP A 119 -5.77 -11.48 7.19
N VAL A 120 -4.87 -10.62 6.76
CA VAL A 120 -4.58 -10.35 5.35
C VAL A 120 -3.50 -11.32 4.91
N ARG A 121 -3.92 -12.51 4.44
CA ARG A 121 -3.02 -13.60 4.05
C ARG A 121 -2.37 -13.34 2.69
N ASP A 122 -3.07 -12.64 1.82
CA ASP A 122 -2.66 -12.23 0.48
C ASP A 122 -1.85 -10.92 0.48
N TYR A 123 -1.08 -10.67 1.55
CA TYR A 123 -0.30 -9.46 1.77
C TYR A 123 0.65 -9.14 0.60
N ALA A 124 1.19 -10.14 -0.09
CA ALA A 124 2.07 -9.95 -1.24
C ALA A 124 1.37 -9.28 -2.42
N ARG A 125 0.05 -9.55 -2.61
CA ARG A 125 -0.78 -8.86 -3.62
C ARG A 125 -0.81 -7.36 -3.38
N TYR A 126 -0.79 -6.94 -2.12
CA TYR A 126 -0.80 -5.53 -1.69
C TYR A 126 0.60 -4.95 -1.51
N ARG A 127 1.64 -5.64 -1.98
CA ARG A 127 3.04 -5.20 -1.82
C ARG A 127 3.46 -5.02 -0.36
N LEU A 128 2.73 -5.61 0.56
CA LEU A 128 3.10 -5.61 1.97
C LEU A 128 4.21 -6.64 2.20
N PRO A 129 5.20 -6.34 3.05
CA PRO A 129 6.28 -7.26 3.35
C PRO A 129 5.77 -8.51 4.07
N ALA A 130 6.47 -9.64 3.89
CA ALA A 130 6.17 -10.86 4.63
C ALA A 130 6.26 -10.62 6.14
N PRO A 131 5.23 -11.00 6.91
CA PRO A 131 5.28 -10.85 8.36
C PRO A 131 6.32 -11.79 8.98
N ARG A 132 7.07 -11.30 9.97
CA ARG A 132 8.00 -12.11 10.75
C ARG A 132 7.25 -13.08 11.68
N ALA A 133 7.98 -13.97 12.33
CA ALA A 133 7.41 -14.85 13.36
C ALA A 133 6.59 -14.05 14.39
N TYR A 134 5.45 -14.59 14.78
CA TYR A 134 4.49 -13.94 15.70
C TYR A 134 3.94 -12.59 15.24
N HIS A 135 4.06 -12.22 13.97
CA HIS A 135 3.45 -11.02 13.40
C HIS A 135 2.45 -11.43 12.32
N ARG A 136 1.36 -10.66 12.21
CA ARG A 136 0.35 -10.85 11.16
C ARG A 136 -0.12 -9.51 10.64
N TRP A 137 -0.36 -9.45 9.34
CA TRP A 137 -1.13 -8.36 8.75
C TRP A 137 -2.60 -8.58 9.07
N VAL A 138 -3.21 -7.60 9.66
CA VAL A 138 -4.59 -7.63 10.14
C VAL A 138 -5.36 -6.49 9.51
N ARG A 139 -6.53 -6.78 8.97
CA ARG A 139 -7.48 -5.75 8.53
C ARG A 139 -8.21 -5.17 9.74
N TYR A 140 -8.24 -3.86 9.83
CA TYR A 140 -8.98 -3.11 10.83
C TYR A 140 -9.77 -2.00 10.16
N ASN A 141 -11.04 -2.21 9.89
CA ASN A 141 -11.87 -1.38 9.01
C ASN A 141 -11.26 -1.29 7.59
N ASN A 142 -10.95 -0.09 7.13
CA ASN A 142 -10.24 0.16 5.87
C ASN A 142 -8.71 0.26 6.06
N ASP A 143 -8.21 0.01 7.25
CA ASP A 143 -6.78 0.00 7.55
C ASP A 143 -6.20 -1.40 7.43
N VAL A 144 -4.89 -1.47 7.19
CA VAL A 144 -4.11 -2.68 7.40
C VAL A 144 -3.00 -2.40 8.41
N VAL A 145 -2.89 -3.24 9.41
CA VAL A 145 -1.93 -3.09 10.49
C VAL A 145 -1.15 -4.38 10.69
N MET A 146 0.14 -4.26 11.00
CA MET A 146 0.92 -5.41 11.44
C MET A 146 0.87 -5.50 12.95
N VAL A 147 0.37 -6.62 13.45
CA VAL A 147 0.20 -6.87 14.88
C VAL A 147 1.13 -7.99 15.33
N ASN A 148 1.82 -7.78 16.44
CA ASN A 148 2.48 -8.86 17.15
C ASN A 148 1.41 -9.68 17.90
N THR A 149 1.19 -10.92 17.49
CA THR A 149 0.10 -11.77 17.99
C THR A 149 0.27 -12.23 19.44
N ARG A 150 1.50 -12.17 19.98
CA ARG A 150 1.78 -12.49 21.38
C ARG A 150 1.41 -11.37 22.34
N THR A 151 1.56 -10.12 21.88
CA THR A 151 1.39 -8.94 22.74
C THR A 151 0.19 -8.08 22.38
N GLY A 152 -0.42 -8.30 21.20
CA GLY A 152 -1.46 -7.46 20.64
C GLY A 152 -0.97 -6.10 20.12
N ARG A 153 0.34 -5.82 20.18
CA ARG A 153 0.89 -4.50 19.84
C ARG A 153 1.00 -4.30 18.33
N VAL A 154 0.53 -3.15 17.86
CA VAL A 154 0.70 -2.69 16.47
C VAL A 154 2.15 -2.25 16.27
N VAL A 155 2.82 -2.80 15.26
CA VAL A 155 4.20 -2.47 14.89
C VAL A 155 4.29 -1.69 13.58
N THR A 156 3.25 -1.77 12.74
CA THR A 156 3.10 -0.97 11.52
C THR A 156 1.63 -0.68 11.28
N ALA A 157 1.28 0.50 10.82
CA ALA A 157 -0.09 0.88 10.49
C ALA A 157 -0.12 1.63 9.16
N HIS A 158 -1.04 1.21 8.28
CA HIS A 158 -1.38 1.90 7.04
C HIS A 158 -2.88 2.23 7.08
N ASN A 159 -3.21 3.46 7.39
CA ASN A 159 -4.59 3.91 7.51
C ASN A 159 -5.19 4.19 6.12
N GLY A 160 -6.49 3.92 5.96
CA GLY A 160 -7.20 4.09 4.69
C GLY A 160 -6.59 3.23 3.56
N PHE A 161 -6.18 2.03 3.87
CA PHE A 161 -5.48 1.14 2.93
C PHE A 161 -6.44 0.46 1.95
N PHE A 162 -7.61 0.05 2.41
CA PHE A 162 -8.67 -0.56 1.60
C PHE A 162 -9.78 0.45 1.27
N TRP A 163 -10.60 0.12 0.26
CA TRP A 163 -11.78 0.88 -0.18
C TRP A 163 -13.07 0.18 0.20
#